data_b313643c1be333f23faf4325eb8c493d
#
_entry.id   b313643c1be333f23faf4325eb8c493d
#
_cell.length_a   1.000
_cell.length_b   1.000
_cell.length_c   1.000
_cell.angle_alpha   90.00
_cell.angle_beta   90.00
_cell.angle_gamma   90.00
#
_symmetry.space_group_name_H-M   'P 1'
#
loop_
_entity.id
_entity.type
_entity.pdbx_description
1 polymer ?
#
loop_
_entity_poly.entity_id
_entity_poly.type
_entity_poly.pdbx_seq_one_letter_code
_entity_poly.pdbx_strand_id
1 'polypeptide(L)'
;MSTTKTIDISKLSEAQQNLFKSLFEQFCERSEPKEETNPCGLKNGDTYYFITDDGHICMAKWQNRTSDFRRLALGNVFKTEKDTEFTIEKQKVRVELQRYADEHNDPEKEEWNGINPHYTIRYDIGDEALVRSSNHVVENINDIYFTSEDIVKNAVDYIGAKRIMKYLFDVDCEVDE
;
A
#
# COMPACT_ATOMS: atom_id res chain seq x y z
N MET A 1 20.10 -26.16 33.08
CA MET A 1 19.26 -26.09 34.30
C MET A 1 19.24 -24.63 34.78
N SER A 2 18.15 -23.93 34.65
CA SER A 2 18.05 -22.54 35.10
C SER A 2 17.72 -22.54 36.60
N THR A 3 18.62 -22.02 37.41
CA THR A 3 18.43 -21.93 38.86
C THR A 3 17.60 -20.67 39.13
N THR A 4 16.32 -20.81 39.38
CA THR A 4 15.45 -19.69 39.81
C THR A 4 15.86 -19.31 41.24
N LYS A 5 16.47 -18.12 41.41
CA LYS A 5 16.72 -17.54 42.72
C LYS A 5 15.49 -16.74 43.16
N THR A 6 14.87 -17.17 44.26
CA THR A 6 13.75 -16.46 44.88
C THR A 6 14.27 -15.51 45.93
N ILE A 7 13.90 -14.25 45.90
CA ILE A 7 14.25 -13.24 46.91
C ILE A 7 13.11 -13.14 47.89
N ASP A 8 13.36 -13.41 49.17
CA ASP A 8 12.39 -13.26 50.26
C ASP A 8 12.38 -11.82 50.75
N ILE A 9 11.42 -11.04 50.28
CA ILE A 9 11.27 -9.62 50.56
C ILE A 9 11.01 -9.34 52.04
N SER A 10 10.44 -10.32 52.80
CA SER A 10 10.13 -10.14 54.20
C SER A 10 11.35 -9.99 55.11
N LYS A 11 12.53 -10.36 54.60
CA LYS A 11 13.82 -10.26 55.30
C LYS A 11 14.57 -8.95 55.06
N LEU A 12 14.01 -8.08 54.24
CA LEU A 12 14.56 -6.77 53.94
C LEU A 12 14.11 -5.73 55.00
N SER A 13 14.93 -4.72 55.24
CA SER A 13 14.50 -3.55 56.02
C SER A 13 13.37 -2.79 55.37
N GLU A 14 12.55 -2.07 56.13
CA GLU A 14 11.41 -1.30 55.63
C GLU A 14 11.81 -0.34 54.47
N ALA A 15 12.96 0.32 54.55
CA ALA A 15 13.50 1.17 53.51
C ALA A 15 13.82 0.39 52.21
N GLN A 16 14.37 -0.82 52.35
CA GLN A 16 14.67 -1.70 51.21
C GLN A 16 13.40 -2.29 50.57
N GLN A 17 12.39 -2.60 51.38
CA GLN A 17 11.08 -3.04 50.86
C GLN A 17 10.39 -1.93 50.07
N ASN A 18 10.44 -0.68 50.58
CA ASN A 18 9.84 0.48 49.88
C ASN A 18 10.60 0.79 48.58
N LEU A 19 11.92 0.73 48.57
CA LEU A 19 12.71 0.88 47.35
C LEU A 19 12.40 -0.23 46.32
N PHE A 20 12.30 -1.48 46.80
CA PHE A 20 11.94 -2.59 45.93
C PHE A 20 10.54 -2.45 45.31
N LYS A 21 9.57 -2.03 46.12
CA LYS A 21 8.20 -1.73 45.61
C LYS A 21 8.21 -0.63 44.58
N SER A 22 8.89 0.48 44.84
CA SER A 22 8.98 1.59 43.90
C SER A 22 9.65 1.22 42.58
N LEU A 23 10.74 0.45 42.66
CA LEU A 23 11.40 -0.09 41.47
C LEU A 23 10.50 -1.07 40.69
N PHE A 24 9.79 -1.94 41.43
CA PHE A 24 8.86 -2.91 40.84
C PHE A 24 7.69 -2.21 40.15
N GLU A 25 7.10 -1.19 40.77
CA GLU A 25 6.05 -0.36 40.17
C GLU A 25 6.54 0.34 38.91
N GLN A 26 7.72 0.97 38.92
CA GLN A 26 8.34 1.55 37.74
C GLN A 26 8.62 0.51 36.64
N PHE A 27 8.95 -0.70 36.99
CA PHE A 27 9.13 -1.80 36.03
C PHE A 27 7.79 -2.29 35.49
N CYS A 28 6.76 -2.37 36.30
CA CYS A 28 5.41 -2.77 35.89
C CYS A 28 4.75 -1.69 35.02
N GLU A 29 4.91 -0.41 35.36
CA GLU A 29 4.43 0.69 34.50
C GLU A 29 5.16 0.74 33.14
N ARG A 30 6.43 0.31 33.08
CA ARG A 30 7.17 0.15 31.82
C ARG A 30 6.80 -1.11 31.04
N SER A 31 6.21 -2.07 31.69
CA SER A 31 5.87 -3.39 31.13
C SER A 31 4.38 -3.57 30.87
N GLU A 32 3.57 -2.50 30.83
CA GLU A 32 2.34 -2.62 30.07
C GLU A 32 2.75 -2.98 28.65
N PRO A 33 2.36 -4.15 28.14
CA PRO A 33 2.67 -4.49 26.77
C PRO A 33 2.00 -3.41 25.93
N LYS A 34 2.80 -2.50 25.35
CA LYS A 34 2.29 -1.73 24.22
C LYS A 34 1.71 -2.77 23.30
N GLU A 35 0.38 -2.74 23.12
CA GLU A 35 -0.25 -3.59 22.11
C GLU A 35 0.59 -3.39 20.85
N GLU A 36 1.36 -4.43 20.50
CA GLU A 36 2.20 -4.41 19.29
C GLU A 36 1.23 -4.38 18.10
N THR A 37 0.79 -3.19 17.76
CA THR A 37 0.11 -2.96 16.50
C THR A 37 1.17 -2.94 15.41
N ASN A 38 0.96 -3.76 14.36
CA ASN A 38 1.77 -3.66 13.17
C ASN A 38 1.52 -2.29 12.47
N PRO A 39 2.31 -1.92 11.45
CA PRO A 39 2.15 -0.65 10.72
C PRO A 39 0.74 -0.43 10.15
N CYS A 40 -0.06 -1.48 9.93
CA CYS A 40 -1.47 -1.39 9.53
C CYS A 40 -2.43 -1.17 10.70
N GLY A 41 -1.96 -1.17 11.95
CA GLY A 41 -2.76 -1.02 13.15
C GLY A 41 -3.65 -2.22 13.48
N LEU A 42 -3.35 -3.42 12.94
CA LEU A 42 -4.06 -4.65 13.24
C LEU A 42 -3.52 -5.27 14.54
N LYS A 43 -4.45 -5.79 15.36
CA LYS A 43 -4.16 -6.53 16.57
C LYS A 43 -4.29 -8.03 16.33
N ASN A 44 -3.71 -8.82 17.22
CA ASN A 44 -3.88 -10.27 17.17
C ASN A 44 -5.37 -10.65 17.28
N GLY A 45 -5.86 -11.40 16.30
CA GLY A 45 -7.27 -11.79 16.18
C GLY A 45 -8.10 -10.92 15.22
N ASP A 46 -7.62 -9.76 14.80
CA ASP A 46 -8.31 -8.90 13.83
C ASP A 46 -8.42 -9.60 12.48
N THR A 47 -9.55 -9.39 11.82
CA THR A 47 -9.76 -9.88 10.46
C THR A 47 -9.14 -8.90 9.47
N TYR A 48 -8.48 -9.41 8.45
CA TYR A 48 -7.98 -8.65 7.31
C TYR A 48 -8.24 -9.38 6.00
N TYR A 49 -8.23 -8.65 4.90
CA TYR A 49 -8.41 -9.14 3.54
C TYR A 49 -7.09 -9.11 2.79
N PHE A 50 -6.94 -9.97 1.81
CA PHE A 50 -5.76 -10.03 0.96
C PHE A 50 -6.11 -10.61 -0.41
N ILE A 51 -5.28 -10.31 -1.41
CA ILE A 51 -5.40 -10.81 -2.77
C ILE A 51 -4.57 -12.09 -2.89
N THR A 52 -5.17 -13.15 -3.40
CA THR A 52 -4.49 -14.41 -3.70
C THR A 52 -3.70 -14.33 -5.00
N ASP A 53 -2.88 -15.33 -5.29
CA ASP A 53 -2.06 -15.42 -6.51
C ASP A 53 -2.88 -15.54 -7.80
N ASP A 54 -4.12 -16.00 -7.70
CA ASP A 54 -5.10 -16.05 -8.80
C ASP A 54 -6.03 -14.82 -8.85
N GLY A 55 -5.77 -13.81 -8.02
CA GLY A 55 -6.51 -12.54 -8.01
C GLY A 55 -7.82 -12.54 -7.23
N HIS A 56 -8.14 -13.62 -6.50
CA HIS A 56 -9.33 -13.65 -5.63
C HIS A 56 -9.09 -12.95 -4.30
N ILE A 57 -10.19 -12.47 -3.71
CA ILE A 57 -10.15 -11.89 -2.36
C ILE A 57 -10.36 -13.00 -1.34
N CYS A 58 -9.45 -13.07 -0.37
CA CYS A 58 -9.57 -13.94 0.78
C CYS A 58 -9.46 -13.14 2.07
N MET A 59 -10.02 -13.69 3.15
CA MET A 59 -9.89 -13.13 4.49
C MET A 59 -9.11 -14.06 5.41
N ALA A 60 -8.38 -13.48 6.36
CA ALA A 60 -7.66 -14.18 7.40
C ALA A 60 -7.73 -13.41 8.73
N LYS A 61 -7.38 -14.10 9.83
CA LYS A 61 -7.15 -13.44 11.10
C LYS A 61 -5.66 -13.17 11.27
N TRP A 62 -5.34 -11.96 11.70
CA TRP A 62 -3.98 -11.60 12.06
C TRP A 62 -3.52 -12.40 13.28
N GLN A 63 -2.46 -13.16 13.16
CA GLN A 63 -1.95 -14.04 14.20
C GLN A 63 -0.42 -13.91 14.39
N ASN A 64 0.18 -12.85 13.86
CA ASN A 64 1.63 -12.65 13.87
C ASN A 64 2.41 -13.82 13.22
N ARG A 65 1.81 -14.48 12.23
CA ARG A 65 2.45 -15.55 11.47
C ARG A 65 3.38 -14.98 10.40
N THR A 66 4.34 -15.74 9.97
CA THR A 66 5.24 -15.38 8.87
C THR A 66 4.47 -15.00 7.58
N SER A 67 3.34 -15.66 7.30
CA SER A 67 2.46 -15.33 6.17
C SER A 67 1.84 -13.93 6.29
N ASP A 68 1.45 -13.52 7.50
CA ASP A 68 0.86 -12.22 7.75
C ASP A 68 1.88 -11.11 7.49
N PHE A 69 3.09 -11.27 8.00
CA PHE A 69 4.19 -10.32 7.76
C PHE A 69 4.64 -10.28 6.29
N ARG A 70 4.65 -11.41 5.59
CA ARG A 70 4.97 -11.43 4.15
C ARG A 70 3.93 -10.66 3.34
N ARG A 71 2.63 -10.86 3.61
CA ARG A 71 1.56 -10.10 2.96
C ARG A 71 1.68 -8.61 3.26
N LEU A 72 1.93 -8.26 4.52
CA LEU A 72 2.13 -6.87 4.94
C LEU A 72 3.31 -6.22 4.18
N ALA A 73 4.44 -6.89 4.09
CA ALA A 73 5.62 -6.39 3.38
C ALA A 73 5.39 -6.15 1.89
N LEU A 74 4.45 -6.90 1.29
CA LEU A 74 4.02 -6.73 -0.11
C LEU A 74 2.87 -5.70 -0.28
N GLY A 75 2.40 -5.08 0.82
CA GLY A 75 1.23 -4.21 0.76
C GLY A 75 -0.09 -4.94 0.52
N ASN A 76 -0.13 -6.27 0.73
CA ASN A 76 -1.28 -7.12 0.48
C ASN A 76 -2.03 -7.45 1.79
N VAL A 77 -2.35 -6.41 2.56
CA VAL A 77 -3.14 -6.47 3.80
C VAL A 77 -4.11 -5.31 3.82
N PHE A 78 -5.41 -5.58 3.78
CA PHE A 78 -6.46 -4.60 3.71
C PHE A 78 -7.42 -4.76 4.88
N LYS A 79 -7.99 -3.64 5.36
CA LYS A 79 -8.96 -3.66 6.47
C LYS A 79 -10.36 -4.03 6.03
N THR A 80 -10.70 -3.73 4.79
CA THR A 80 -12.02 -4.01 4.22
C THR A 80 -11.92 -4.75 2.90
N GLU A 81 -12.95 -5.48 2.55
CA GLU A 81 -13.10 -6.12 1.24
C GLU A 81 -13.12 -5.08 0.12
N LYS A 82 -13.81 -3.95 0.34
CA LYS A 82 -13.90 -2.83 -0.62
C LYS A 82 -12.52 -2.25 -0.96
N ASP A 83 -11.63 -2.08 0.03
CA ASP A 83 -10.27 -1.60 -0.23
C ASP A 83 -9.47 -2.61 -1.08
N THR A 84 -9.75 -3.90 -0.88
CA THR A 84 -9.12 -4.97 -1.64
C THR A 84 -9.62 -4.97 -3.08
N GLU A 85 -10.94 -4.86 -3.31
CA GLU A 85 -11.55 -4.73 -4.63
C GLU A 85 -11.00 -3.52 -5.38
N PHE A 86 -10.95 -2.37 -4.71
CA PHE A 86 -10.39 -1.15 -5.28
C PHE A 86 -8.94 -1.35 -5.73
N THR A 87 -8.13 -2.02 -4.91
CA THR A 87 -6.73 -2.29 -5.23
C THR A 87 -6.58 -3.23 -6.43
N ILE A 88 -7.44 -4.25 -6.53
CA ILE A 88 -7.47 -5.16 -7.69
C ILE A 88 -7.78 -4.36 -8.97
N GLU A 89 -8.84 -3.54 -8.96
CA GLU A 89 -9.21 -2.74 -10.12
C GLU A 89 -8.14 -1.71 -10.49
N LYS A 90 -7.52 -1.08 -9.51
CA LYS A 90 -6.36 -0.19 -9.72
C LYS A 90 -5.21 -0.91 -10.43
N GLN A 91 -4.89 -2.12 -10.01
CA GLN A 91 -3.86 -2.93 -10.66
C GLN A 91 -4.24 -3.31 -12.10
N LYS A 92 -5.50 -3.71 -12.32
CA LYS A 92 -6.00 -4.03 -13.67
C LYS A 92 -5.88 -2.84 -14.62
N VAL A 93 -6.38 -1.66 -14.22
CA VAL A 93 -6.30 -0.45 -15.03
C VAL A 93 -4.85 -0.10 -15.37
N ARG A 94 -3.95 -0.22 -14.40
CA ARG A 94 -2.53 0.03 -14.63
C ARG A 94 -1.91 -0.94 -15.63
N VAL A 95 -2.22 -2.22 -15.50
CA VAL A 95 -1.72 -3.27 -16.42
C VAL A 95 -2.29 -3.10 -17.82
N GLU A 96 -3.57 -2.75 -17.93
CA GLU A 96 -4.21 -2.48 -19.22
C GLU A 96 -3.58 -1.28 -19.94
N LEU A 97 -3.33 -0.18 -19.21
CA LEU A 97 -2.62 0.98 -19.76
C LEU A 97 -1.20 0.63 -20.21
N GLN A 98 -0.46 -0.15 -19.41
CA GLN A 98 0.90 -0.56 -19.76
C GLN A 98 0.89 -1.43 -21.01
N ARG A 99 0.00 -2.42 -21.07
CA ARG A 99 -0.13 -3.29 -22.27
C ARG A 99 -0.49 -2.49 -23.50
N TYR A 100 -1.41 -1.52 -23.36
CA TYR A 100 -1.77 -0.65 -24.47
C TYR A 100 -0.57 0.17 -24.97
N ALA A 101 0.24 0.69 -24.05
CA ALA A 101 1.48 1.38 -24.41
C ALA A 101 2.46 0.44 -25.12
N ASP A 102 2.71 -0.76 -24.57
CA ASP A 102 3.62 -1.75 -25.13
C ASP A 102 3.21 -2.20 -26.55
N GLU A 103 1.90 -2.23 -26.83
CA GLU A 103 1.35 -2.66 -28.13
C GLU A 103 1.31 -1.56 -29.18
N HIS A 104 1.23 -0.27 -28.78
CA HIS A 104 0.93 0.84 -29.71
C HIS A 104 2.04 1.88 -29.78
N ASN A 105 2.98 1.88 -28.85
CA ASN A 105 4.11 2.80 -28.90
C ASN A 105 4.98 2.56 -30.15
N ASP A 106 5.54 3.65 -30.66
CA ASP A 106 6.50 3.62 -31.75
C ASP A 106 7.90 3.34 -31.20
N PRO A 107 8.50 2.16 -31.47
CA PRO A 107 9.80 1.79 -30.93
C PRO A 107 10.94 2.76 -31.27
N GLU A 108 10.81 3.50 -32.38
CA GLU A 108 11.82 4.48 -32.78
C GLU A 108 11.78 5.76 -31.94
N LYS A 109 10.68 5.96 -31.17
CA LYS A 109 10.45 7.13 -30.32
C LYS A 109 10.51 6.84 -28.83
N GLU A 110 10.72 5.59 -28.43
CA GLU A 110 10.78 5.21 -27.01
C GLU A 110 12.05 5.67 -26.31
N GLU A 111 13.11 6.00 -27.05
CA GLU A 111 14.37 6.44 -26.47
C GLU A 111 14.24 7.82 -25.80
N TRP A 112 14.67 7.90 -24.54
CA TRP A 112 14.80 9.15 -23.78
C TRP A 112 16.08 9.91 -24.17
N ASN A 113 16.01 10.63 -25.28
CA ASN A 113 17.16 11.33 -25.88
C ASN A 113 17.07 12.88 -25.78
N GLY A 114 16.08 13.39 -25.04
CA GLY A 114 15.82 14.82 -24.90
C GLY A 114 15.13 15.47 -26.12
N ILE A 115 14.80 14.68 -27.15
CA ILE A 115 14.13 15.13 -28.38
C ILE A 115 12.73 14.49 -28.48
N ASN A 116 12.63 13.21 -28.26
CA ASN A 116 11.39 12.48 -28.35
C ASN A 116 10.43 12.85 -27.21
N PRO A 117 9.20 13.29 -27.49
CA PRO A 117 8.22 13.56 -26.46
C PRO A 117 7.64 12.25 -25.90
N HIS A 118 7.54 12.17 -24.59
CA HIS A 118 6.87 11.07 -23.89
C HIS A 118 5.63 11.61 -23.18
N TYR A 119 4.49 11.10 -23.54
CA TYR A 119 3.19 11.56 -23.05
C TYR A 119 2.71 10.66 -21.90
N THR A 120 2.07 11.26 -20.92
CA THR A 120 1.45 10.55 -19.80
C THR A 120 0.11 11.15 -19.45
N ILE A 121 -0.72 10.39 -18.76
CA ILE A 121 -2.03 10.82 -18.26
C ILE A 121 -1.84 11.50 -16.92
N ARG A 122 -2.47 12.66 -16.74
CA ARG A 122 -2.58 13.39 -15.47
C ARG A 122 -4.05 13.71 -15.20
N TYR A 123 -4.37 13.98 -13.96
CA TYR A 123 -5.67 14.50 -13.56
C TYR A 123 -5.51 15.96 -13.15
N ASP A 124 -6.24 16.84 -13.81
CA ASP A 124 -6.32 18.25 -13.45
C ASP A 124 -7.46 18.45 -12.46
N ILE A 125 -7.11 18.88 -11.23
CA ILE A 125 -8.08 19.08 -10.15
C ILE A 125 -8.95 20.31 -10.42
N GLY A 126 -8.43 21.32 -11.12
CA GLY A 126 -9.16 22.54 -11.42
C GLY A 126 -10.25 22.35 -12.47
N ASP A 127 -9.94 21.54 -13.49
CA ASP A 127 -10.85 21.25 -14.59
C ASP A 127 -11.62 19.94 -14.37
N GLU A 128 -11.32 19.20 -13.29
CA GLU A 128 -11.88 17.88 -12.96
C GLU A 128 -11.81 16.88 -14.13
N ALA A 129 -10.71 16.91 -14.86
CA ALA A 129 -10.57 16.16 -16.11
C ALA A 129 -9.21 15.48 -16.26
N LEU A 130 -9.17 14.42 -17.08
CA LEU A 130 -7.91 13.85 -17.52
C LEU A 130 -7.25 14.76 -18.54
N VAL A 131 -6.00 15.11 -18.30
CA VAL A 131 -5.15 15.88 -19.19
C VAL A 131 -3.93 15.09 -19.60
N ARG A 132 -3.40 15.43 -20.77
CA ARG A 132 -2.16 14.85 -21.30
C ARG A 132 -1.01 15.78 -20.97
N SER A 133 0.07 15.21 -20.44
CA SER A 133 1.31 15.93 -20.18
C SER A 133 2.42 15.28 -20.96
N SER A 134 3.30 16.08 -21.56
CA SER A 134 4.47 15.57 -22.27
C SER A 134 5.75 16.00 -21.58
N ASN A 135 6.77 15.16 -21.66
CA ASN A 135 8.11 15.43 -21.18
C ASN A 135 9.14 14.81 -22.14
N HIS A 136 10.32 15.44 -22.22
CA HIS A 136 11.40 14.99 -23.11
C HIS A 136 12.64 14.54 -22.32
N VAL A 137 12.74 14.95 -21.06
CA VAL A 137 13.97 14.81 -20.27
C VAL A 137 13.76 14.27 -18.86
N VAL A 138 12.52 14.20 -18.37
CA VAL A 138 12.21 13.71 -17.01
C VAL A 138 11.31 12.51 -17.08
N GLU A 139 11.84 11.38 -16.65
CA GLU A 139 11.10 10.14 -16.47
C GLU A 139 10.69 9.99 -15.00
N ASN A 140 9.41 9.72 -14.75
CA ASN A 140 8.91 9.43 -13.42
C ASN A 140 8.67 7.93 -13.27
N ILE A 141 9.17 7.36 -12.21
CA ILE A 141 9.21 5.91 -11.96
C ILE A 141 7.83 5.20 -11.96
N ASN A 142 6.77 5.95 -11.75
CA ASN A 142 5.42 5.39 -11.66
C ASN A 142 4.51 5.74 -12.84
N ASP A 143 5.00 6.52 -13.80
CA ASP A 143 4.23 6.90 -14.96
C ASP A 143 4.27 5.83 -16.05
N ILE A 144 3.18 5.73 -16.79
CA ILE A 144 3.12 5.00 -18.04
C ILE A 144 3.23 6.00 -19.16
N TYR A 145 4.15 5.76 -20.08
CA TYR A 145 4.48 6.69 -21.15
C TYR A 145 4.05 6.18 -22.52
N PHE A 146 3.64 7.12 -23.32
CA PHE A 146 3.21 6.90 -24.69
C PHE A 146 4.01 7.77 -25.65
N THR A 147 4.29 7.27 -26.84
CA THR A 147 5.14 7.96 -27.83
C THR A 147 4.39 9.00 -28.64
N SER A 148 3.06 9.13 -28.50
CA SER A 148 2.27 10.21 -29.11
C SER A 148 1.03 10.56 -28.32
N GLU A 149 0.51 11.75 -28.54
CA GLU A 149 -0.73 12.24 -27.93
C GLU A 149 -1.96 11.43 -28.38
N ASP A 150 -1.99 11.00 -29.63
CA ASP A 150 -3.08 10.19 -30.16
C ASP A 150 -3.14 8.81 -29.51
N ILE A 151 -2.00 8.20 -29.22
CA ILE A 151 -1.93 6.92 -28.52
C ILE A 151 -2.51 7.06 -27.10
N VAL A 152 -2.14 8.14 -26.37
CA VAL A 152 -2.74 8.42 -25.04
C VAL A 152 -4.25 8.57 -25.13
N LYS A 153 -4.74 9.36 -26.09
CA LYS A 153 -6.16 9.58 -26.27
C LYS A 153 -6.89 8.26 -26.51
N ASN A 154 -6.39 7.47 -27.43
CA ASN A 154 -6.99 6.18 -27.76
C ASN A 154 -6.93 5.20 -26.57
N ALA A 155 -5.87 5.23 -25.75
CA ALA A 155 -5.76 4.45 -24.52
C ALA A 155 -6.83 4.85 -23.50
N VAL A 156 -7.08 6.16 -23.33
CA VAL A 156 -8.12 6.67 -22.43
C VAL A 156 -9.50 6.27 -22.93
N ASP A 157 -9.75 6.35 -24.23
CA ASP A 157 -11.03 5.96 -24.85
C ASP A 157 -11.26 4.45 -24.74
N TYR A 158 -10.21 3.64 -24.89
CA TYR A 158 -10.26 2.17 -24.81
C TYR A 158 -10.54 1.66 -23.39
N ILE A 159 -9.85 2.22 -22.38
CA ILE A 159 -9.95 1.76 -20.98
C ILE A 159 -11.11 2.41 -20.25
N GLY A 160 -11.48 3.62 -20.68
CA GLY A 160 -12.53 4.44 -20.08
C GLY A 160 -11.99 5.51 -19.11
N ALA A 161 -12.29 6.77 -19.44
CA ALA A 161 -11.81 7.91 -18.66
C ALA A 161 -12.24 7.86 -17.19
N LYS A 162 -13.51 7.55 -16.92
CA LYS A 162 -14.04 7.43 -15.55
C LYS A 162 -13.32 6.34 -14.75
N ARG A 163 -13.03 5.20 -15.37
CA ARG A 163 -12.33 4.09 -14.74
C ARG A 163 -10.90 4.48 -14.39
N ILE A 164 -10.22 5.21 -15.28
CA ILE A 164 -8.87 5.75 -15.02
C ILE A 164 -8.92 6.76 -13.88
N MET A 165 -9.86 7.73 -13.90
CA MET A 165 -10.02 8.73 -12.84
C MET A 165 -10.25 8.09 -11.48
N LYS A 166 -11.18 7.13 -11.40
CA LYS A 166 -11.53 6.47 -10.16
C LYS A 166 -10.36 5.67 -9.56
N TYR A 167 -9.73 4.82 -10.36
CA TYR A 167 -8.77 3.85 -9.82
C TYR A 167 -7.33 4.33 -9.80
N LEU A 168 -6.92 5.25 -10.67
CA LEU A 168 -5.54 5.76 -10.66
C LEU A 168 -5.40 7.09 -9.93
N PHE A 169 -6.45 7.92 -9.93
CA PHE A 169 -6.42 9.24 -9.33
C PHE A 169 -7.34 9.38 -8.11
N ASP A 170 -8.02 8.29 -7.71
CA ASP A 170 -8.90 8.24 -6.52
C ASP A 170 -10.03 9.29 -6.57
N VAL A 171 -10.55 9.54 -7.77
CA VAL A 171 -11.66 10.46 -8.00
C VAL A 171 -12.97 9.72 -7.76
N ASP A 172 -13.84 10.28 -6.92
CA ASP A 172 -15.17 9.71 -6.65
C ASP A 172 -16.09 9.94 -7.84
N CYS A 173 -16.16 8.98 -8.73
CA CYS A 173 -17.03 8.97 -9.90
C CYS A 173 -17.68 7.61 -10.09
N GLU A 174 -18.93 7.61 -10.57
CA GLU A 174 -19.60 6.37 -10.96
C GLU A 174 -18.97 5.84 -12.26
N VAL A 175 -18.60 4.58 -12.24
CA VAL A 175 -18.12 3.84 -13.41
C VAL A 175 -19.27 3.03 -13.94
N ASP A 176 -19.57 3.19 -15.23
CA ASP A 176 -20.59 2.39 -15.92
C ASP A 176 -20.11 0.93 -15.93
N GLU A 177 -20.94 -0.01 -15.45
CA GLU A 177 -20.68 -1.45 -15.41
C GLU A 177 -20.75 -2.09 -16.81
#